data_121b9379323b6711fe9bbf4bc78fdb8d
#
_entry.id   121b9379323b6711fe9bbf4bc78fdb8d
#
_cell.length_a   1.000
_cell.length_b   1.000
_cell.length_c   1.000
_cell.angle_alpha   90.00
_cell.angle_beta   90.00
_cell.angle_gamma   90.00
#
_symmetry.space_group_name_H-M   'P 1'
#
loop_
_entity.id
_entity.type
_entity.pdbx_description
1 polymer ?
#
loop_
_entity_poly.entity_id
_entity_poly.type
_entity_poly.pdbx_seq_one_letter_code
_entity_poly.pdbx_strand_id
1 'polypeptide(L)'
;MAAPATNQSLQPNSASNLVRGSVIASAKPSAAAEPLPTLLLENEDAAACDEIIARISAAVKPADFLEEIWVRDVAALVWEAFRLRRLKTCLIETAAPHGLARVFSSFLPHATVNEIAAGWARRDGERVKQVEGLLDQTGLTVEHVIAETLADRIDDIERIDRMIASAEQRRGAMLREIERHRTSLASLLRLASDEVVQAEFEDVAPSRAQ
;
A
#
# COMPACT_ATOMS: atom_id res chain seq x y z
N MET A 1 -5.85 42.87 59.07
CA MET A 1 -4.70 42.49 59.95
C MET A 1 -3.75 41.69 59.03
N ALA A 2 -2.81 42.35 58.58
CA ALA A 2 -1.39 42.40 58.91
C ALA A 2 -0.60 41.35 58.11
N ALA A 3 0.06 41.87 57.09
CA ALA A 3 1.36 41.37 56.63
C ALA A 3 2.41 41.64 57.74
N PRO A 4 3.63 41.18 57.69
CA PRO A 4 4.67 41.55 56.72
C PRO A 4 5.58 40.40 56.29
N ALA A 5 6.21 40.42 55.12
CA ALA A 5 7.43 41.12 54.68
C ALA A 5 8.74 40.61 55.31
N THR A 6 9.69 40.37 54.46
CA THR A 6 11.06 40.81 54.43
C THR A 6 12.02 39.64 54.15
N ASN A 7 12.75 39.59 53.12
CA ASN A 7 13.82 40.35 52.52
C ASN A 7 15.13 39.56 52.45
N GLN A 8 15.76 39.63 51.28
CA GLN A 8 17.20 39.79 50.99
C GLN A 8 18.11 38.60 51.34
N SER A 9 19.05 38.21 50.52
CA SER A 9 20.02 38.98 49.69
C SER A 9 20.83 38.00 48.83
N LEU A 10 21.05 38.35 47.58
CA LEU A 10 22.33 38.64 46.90
C LEU A 10 23.54 37.68 47.12
N GLN A 11 23.79 36.91 46.00
CA GLN A 11 25.07 36.88 45.23
C GLN A 11 26.39 36.43 45.86
N PRO A 12 27.42 36.17 45.08
CA PRO A 12 27.59 35.48 43.78
C PRO A 12 28.74 34.44 43.79
N ASN A 13 28.99 33.88 42.66
CA ASN A 13 30.30 33.52 42.09
C ASN A 13 30.66 32.05 41.86
N SER A 14 30.99 31.94 40.66
CA SER A 14 32.19 31.40 40.00
C SER A 14 32.12 29.98 39.51
N ALA A 15 31.98 29.95 38.21
CA ALA A 15 32.88 29.30 37.25
C ALA A 15 33.50 27.98 37.62
N SER A 16 33.22 26.97 36.89
CA SER A 16 34.21 26.20 36.13
C SER A 16 33.63 24.94 35.52
N ASN A 17 33.65 24.93 34.25
CA ASN A 17 33.99 23.82 33.37
C ASN A 17 33.77 22.40 33.89
N LEU A 18 32.95 21.70 33.14
CA LEU A 18 33.38 20.41 32.60
C LEU A 18 32.41 20.00 31.49
N VAL A 19 32.86 20.16 30.28
CA VAL A 19 32.38 19.45 29.11
C VAL A 19 32.41 17.96 29.43
N ARG A 20 31.27 17.38 29.72
CA ARG A 20 31.09 15.93 29.68
C ARG A 20 30.24 15.61 28.48
N GLY A 21 30.89 14.97 27.53
CA GLY A 21 30.29 14.40 26.35
C GLY A 21 28.99 13.69 26.69
N SER A 22 27.91 14.21 26.18
CA SER A 22 26.64 13.53 26.19
C SER A 22 26.78 12.36 25.20
N VAL A 23 26.99 11.19 25.72
CA VAL A 23 26.81 9.93 25.03
C VAL A 23 25.42 10.01 24.42
N ILE A 24 25.37 10.01 23.09
CA ILE A 24 24.14 9.84 22.34
C ILE A 24 23.58 8.48 22.76
N ALA A 25 22.66 8.52 23.71
CA ALA A 25 21.90 7.36 24.08
C ALA A 25 21.21 6.85 22.81
N SER A 26 21.61 5.67 22.38
CA SER A 26 20.94 4.89 21.37
C SER A 26 19.44 4.90 21.71
N ALA A 27 18.68 5.66 20.94
CA ALA A 27 17.23 5.65 21.03
C ALA A 27 16.80 4.21 20.71
N LYS A 28 16.29 3.52 21.74
CA LYS A 28 15.52 2.30 21.57
C LYS A 28 14.48 2.58 20.45
N PRO A 29 14.28 1.65 19.50
CA PRO A 29 13.20 1.81 18.56
C PRO A 29 11.91 1.95 19.37
N SER A 30 11.34 3.14 19.31
CA SER A 30 10.11 3.49 20.00
C SER A 30 8.99 2.58 19.50
N ALA A 31 8.19 2.20 20.46
CA ALA A 31 6.94 1.49 20.36
C ALA A 31 6.28 1.55 18.98
N ALA A 32 5.83 0.38 18.52
CA ALA A 32 5.00 0.19 17.36
C ALA A 32 4.17 1.43 17.05
N ALA A 33 4.54 2.12 15.98
CA ALA A 33 3.68 3.15 15.43
C ALA A 33 2.30 2.50 15.25
N GLU A 34 1.28 3.10 15.88
CA GLU A 34 -0.09 2.62 15.73
C GLU A 34 -0.35 2.34 14.25
N PRO A 35 -0.93 1.19 13.91
CA PRO A 35 -1.24 0.92 12.53
C PRO A 35 -2.12 2.05 12.04
N LEU A 36 -1.66 2.78 11.02
CA LEU A 36 -2.56 3.63 10.25
C LEU A 36 -3.81 2.81 9.99
N PRO A 37 -5.04 3.39 10.14
CA PRO A 37 -6.26 2.64 9.99
C PRO A 37 -6.17 1.86 8.70
N THR A 38 -5.95 0.58 8.84
CA THR A 38 -5.80 -0.31 7.70
C THR A 38 -7.15 -0.26 7.02
N LEU A 39 -7.18 0.21 5.79
CA LEU A 39 -8.38 0.26 4.96
C LEU A 39 -8.78 -1.17 4.56
N LEU A 40 -8.82 -2.05 5.56
CA LEU A 40 -9.30 -3.41 5.41
C LEU A 40 -10.83 -3.40 5.46
N LEU A 41 -11.43 -4.04 4.51
CA LEU A 41 -12.85 -4.35 4.55
C LEU A 41 -13.08 -5.48 5.57
N GLU A 42 -14.30 -5.54 6.13
CA GLU A 42 -14.69 -6.43 7.22
C GLU A 42 -14.37 -7.92 6.99
N ASN A 43 -14.28 -8.33 5.71
CA ASN A 43 -14.01 -9.71 5.29
C ASN A 43 -12.61 -9.89 4.66
N GLU A 44 -11.68 -8.97 4.86
CA GLU A 44 -10.34 -9.09 4.32
C GLU A 44 -9.39 -9.75 5.31
N ASP A 45 -8.45 -10.52 4.78
CA ASP A 45 -7.43 -11.22 5.55
C ASP A 45 -6.34 -10.23 6.02
N ALA A 46 -6.41 -9.84 7.29
CA ALA A 46 -5.43 -8.96 7.90
C ALA A 46 -4.03 -9.59 7.91
N ALA A 47 -3.91 -10.90 8.13
CA ALA A 47 -2.63 -11.57 8.17
C ALA A 47 -1.93 -11.55 6.80
N ALA A 48 -2.68 -11.72 5.71
CA ALA A 48 -2.15 -11.60 4.35
C ALA A 48 -1.71 -10.15 4.03
N CYS A 49 -2.41 -9.15 4.55
CA CYS A 49 -2.01 -7.75 4.42
C CYS A 49 -0.71 -7.47 5.18
N ASP A 50 -0.62 -7.92 6.43
CA ASP A 50 0.56 -7.76 7.29
C ASP A 50 1.78 -8.47 6.68
N GLU A 51 1.60 -9.64 6.07
CA GLU A 51 2.68 -10.33 5.36
C GLU A 51 3.21 -9.52 4.18
N ILE A 52 2.35 -8.86 3.40
CA ILE A 52 2.78 -7.97 2.31
C ILE A 52 3.60 -6.81 2.86
N ILE A 53 3.15 -6.17 3.93
CA ILE A 53 3.88 -5.08 4.59
C ILE A 53 5.25 -5.59 5.05
N ALA A 54 5.31 -6.73 5.72
CA ALA A 54 6.56 -7.30 6.21
C ALA A 54 7.54 -7.63 5.08
N ARG A 55 7.07 -8.23 3.98
CA ARG A 55 7.90 -8.56 2.81
C ARG A 55 8.45 -7.32 2.12
N ILE A 56 7.63 -6.29 1.94
CA ILE A 56 8.07 -5.03 1.31
C ILE A 56 9.06 -4.33 2.23
N SER A 57 8.80 -4.24 3.54
CA SER A 57 9.71 -3.65 4.52
C SER A 57 11.05 -4.36 4.56
N ALA A 58 11.04 -5.69 4.53
CA ALA A 58 12.27 -6.50 4.51
C ALA A 58 13.10 -6.30 3.21
N ALA A 59 12.43 -6.09 2.08
CA ALA A 59 13.09 -5.86 0.79
C ALA A 59 13.65 -4.44 0.67
N VAL A 60 12.87 -3.44 1.08
CA VAL A 60 13.24 -2.02 0.98
C VAL A 60 14.21 -1.61 2.08
N LYS A 61 14.07 -2.15 3.29
CA LYS A 61 14.86 -1.82 4.48
C LYS A 61 14.87 -0.30 4.72
N PRO A 62 13.74 0.28 5.14
CA PRO A 62 13.65 1.72 5.35
C PRO A 62 14.72 2.19 6.35
N ALA A 63 15.40 3.26 6.00
CA ALA A 63 16.51 3.82 6.78
C ALA A 63 16.04 4.87 7.80
N ASP A 64 14.90 5.50 7.55
CA ASP A 64 14.31 6.53 8.42
C ASP A 64 12.78 6.43 8.45
N PHE A 65 12.18 7.24 9.32
CA PHE A 65 10.74 7.28 9.52
C PHE A 65 9.95 7.68 8.26
N LEU A 66 10.50 8.53 7.41
CA LEU A 66 9.85 8.96 6.18
C LEU A 66 9.78 7.81 5.17
N GLU A 67 10.87 7.05 5.04
CA GLU A 67 10.88 5.83 4.24
C GLU A 67 9.92 4.76 4.79
N GLU A 68 9.78 4.65 6.13
CA GLU A 68 8.80 3.75 6.73
C GLU A 68 7.35 4.11 6.33
N ILE A 69 7.01 5.41 6.27
CA ILE A 69 5.70 5.86 5.80
C ILE A 69 5.51 5.44 4.34
N TRP A 70 6.46 5.75 3.47
CA TRP A 70 6.35 5.41 2.05
C TRP A 70 6.28 3.90 1.79
N VAL A 71 7.00 3.10 2.56
CA VAL A 71 6.92 1.64 2.48
C VAL A 71 5.52 1.14 2.82
N ARG A 72 4.87 1.71 3.84
CA ARG A 72 3.48 1.39 4.19
C ARG A 72 2.51 1.81 3.09
N ASP A 73 2.71 2.99 2.50
CA ASP A 73 1.90 3.48 1.38
C ASP A 73 2.05 2.56 0.16
N VAL A 74 3.26 2.11 -0.16
CA VAL A 74 3.51 1.12 -1.21
C VAL A 74 2.77 -0.17 -0.94
N ALA A 75 2.80 -0.69 0.30
CA ALA A 75 2.11 -1.90 0.69
C ALA A 75 0.57 -1.75 0.57
N ALA A 76 0.04 -0.61 1.00
CA ALA A 76 -1.39 -0.28 0.87
C ALA A 76 -1.83 -0.26 -0.60
N LEU A 77 -1.04 0.32 -1.50
CA LEU A 77 -1.32 0.35 -2.94
C LEU A 77 -1.23 -1.05 -3.59
N VAL A 78 -0.33 -1.90 -3.13
CA VAL A 78 -0.27 -3.31 -3.56
C VAL A 78 -1.54 -4.04 -3.12
N TRP A 79 -1.97 -3.85 -1.86
CA TRP A 79 -3.19 -4.45 -1.34
C TRP A 79 -4.43 -3.96 -2.08
N GLU A 80 -4.52 -2.66 -2.35
CA GLU A 80 -5.60 -2.06 -3.15
C GLU A 80 -5.69 -2.70 -4.55
N ALA A 81 -4.57 -2.86 -5.24
CA ALA A 81 -4.55 -3.51 -6.54
C ALA A 81 -5.00 -4.99 -6.48
N PHE A 82 -4.61 -5.74 -5.45
CA PHE A 82 -5.07 -7.11 -5.25
C PHE A 82 -6.57 -7.17 -4.94
N ARG A 83 -7.08 -6.26 -4.11
CA ARG A 83 -8.50 -6.11 -3.83
C ARG A 83 -9.29 -5.88 -5.11
N LEU A 84 -8.87 -4.91 -5.92
CA LEU A 84 -9.55 -4.57 -7.17
C LEU A 84 -9.57 -5.73 -8.16
N ARG A 85 -8.48 -6.50 -8.27
CA ARG A 85 -8.44 -7.71 -9.11
C ARG A 85 -9.42 -8.76 -8.64
N ARG A 86 -9.52 -9.01 -7.33
CA ARG A 86 -10.53 -9.93 -6.76
C ARG A 86 -11.94 -9.45 -7.04
N LEU A 87 -12.21 -8.15 -6.83
CA LEU A 87 -13.53 -7.55 -7.10
C LEU A 87 -13.91 -7.68 -8.58
N LYS A 88 -12.95 -7.51 -9.51
CA LYS A 88 -13.17 -7.74 -10.94
C LYS A 88 -13.61 -9.17 -11.22
N THR A 89 -12.92 -10.15 -10.63
CA THR A 89 -13.29 -11.57 -10.77
C THR A 89 -14.69 -11.84 -10.19
N CYS A 90 -14.97 -11.35 -8.98
CA CYS A 90 -16.30 -11.48 -8.35
C CYS A 90 -17.40 -10.82 -9.20
N LEU A 91 -17.13 -9.66 -9.81
CA LEU A 91 -18.09 -8.98 -10.69
C LEU A 91 -18.45 -9.87 -11.89
N ILE A 92 -17.45 -10.47 -12.54
CA ILE A 92 -17.66 -11.36 -13.69
C ILE A 92 -18.46 -12.60 -13.25
N GLU A 93 -18.06 -13.24 -12.16
CA GLU A 93 -18.73 -14.43 -11.64
C GLU A 93 -20.19 -14.15 -11.25
N THR A 94 -20.45 -13.02 -10.59
CA THR A 94 -21.80 -12.62 -10.17
C THR A 94 -22.67 -12.25 -11.35
N ALA A 95 -22.10 -11.68 -12.42
CA ALA A 95 -22.81 -11.29 -13.62
C ALA A 95 -22.98 -12.46 -14.63
N ALA A 96 -22.23 -13.55 -14.49
CA ALA A 96 -22.25 -14.68 -15.41
C ALA A 96 -23.66 -15.29 -15.67
N PRO A 97 -24.59 -15.37 -14.67
CA PRO A 97 -25.96 -15.79 -14.94
C PRO A 97 -26.72 -14.89 -15.91
N HIS A 98 -26.40 -13.59 -15.97
CA HIS A 98 -27.00 -12.68 -16.94
C HIS A 98 -26.43 -12.91 -18.34
N GLY A 99 -25.12 -13.15 -18.46
CA GLY A 99 -24.49 -13.57 -19.70
C GLY A 99 -25.09 -14.87 -20.24
N LEU A 100 -25.29 -15.87 -19.36
CA LEU A 100 -25.96 -17.11 -19.69
C LEU A 100 -27.40 -16.87 -20.22
N ALA A 101 -28.14 -16.01 -19.52
CA ALA A 101 -29.50 -15.67 -19.95
C ALA A 101 -29.52 -15.00 -21.33
N ARG A 102 -28.58 -14.14 -21.63
CA ARG A 102 -28.46 -13.50 -22.96
C ARG A 102 -28.13 -14.51 -24.05
N VAL A 103 -27.17 -15.40 -23.81
CA VAL A 103 -26.82 -16.47 -24.78
C VAL A 103 -28.03 -17.32 -25.10
N PHE A 104 -28.80 -17.73 -24.12
CA PHE A 104 -29.96 -18.61 -24.35
C PHE A 104 -31.24 -17.90 -24.76
N SER A 105 -31.33 -16.59 -24.61
CA SER A 105 -32.52 -15.82 -24.97
C SER A 105 -32.89 -15.92 -26.48
N SER A 106 -31.91 -16.28 -27.32
CA SER A 106 -32.13 -16.51 -28.75
C SER A 106 -32.75 -17.87 -29.04
N PHE A 107 -32.75 -18.82 -28.10
CA PHE A 107 -33.14 -20.23 -28.31
C PHE A 107 -34.30 -20.65 -27.43
N LEU A 108 -34.50 -20.01 -26.28
CA LEU A 108 -35.46 -20.40 -25.27
C LEU A 108 -36.33 -19.23 -24.79
N PRO A 109 -37.56 -19.51 -24.31
CA PRO A 109 -38.43 -18.51 -23.70
C PRO A 109 -37.79 -17.87 -22.47
N HIS A 110 -37.98 -16.58 -22.26
CA HIS A 110 -37.36 -15.81 -21.16
C HIS A 110 -37.63 -16.41 -19.77
N ALA A 111 -38.83 -16.93 -19.52
CA ALA A 111 -39.16 -17.55 -18.23
C ALA A 111 -38.27 -18.76 -17.94
N THR A 112 -38.08 -19.63 -18.93
CA THR A 112 -37.22 -20.83 -18.84
C THR A 112 -35.76 -20.44 -18.66
N VAL A 113 -35.28 -19.44 -19.42
CA VAL A 113 -33.90 -18.92 -19.34
C VAL A 113 -33.60 -18.40 -17.95
N ASN A 114 -34.50 -17.59 -17.39
CA ASN A 114 -34.31 -17.02 -16.04
C ASN A 114 -34.27 -18.10 -14.97
N GLU A 115 -35.10 -19.13 -15.08
CA GLU A 115 -35.11 -20.25 -14.14
C GLU A 115 -33.79 -21.06 -14.21
N ILE A 116 -33.33 -21.37 -15.42
CA ILE A 116 -32.06 -22.07 -15.65
C ILE A 116 -30.89 -21.24 -15.12
N ALA A 117 -30.82 -19.95 -15.45
CA ALA A 117 -29.76 -19.06 -15.01
C ALA A 117 -29.73 -18.91 -13.49
N ALA A 118 -30.89 -18.77 -12.85
CA ALA A 118 -30.99 -18.71 -11.40
C ALA A 118 -30.56 -20.03 -10.72
N GLY A 119 -30.89 -21.19 -11.27
CA GLY A 119 -30.45 -22.47 -10.78
C GLY A 119 -28.93 -22.67 -10.96
N TRP A 120 -28.43 -22.28 -12.12
CA TRP A 120 -26.99 -22.34 -12.41
C TRP A 120 -26.19 -21.41 -11.47
N ALA A 121 -26.69 -20.22 -11.17
CA ALA A 121 -26.10 -19.29 -10.19
C ALA A 121 -26.01 -19.91 -8.78
N ARG A 122 -27.01 -20.68 -8.38
CA ARG A 122 -27.01 -21.38 -7.08
C ARG A 122 -26.18 -22.68 -7.07
N ARG A 123 -25.53 -23.03 -8.19
CA ARG A 123 -24.77 -24.26 -8.36
C ARG A 123 -25.65 -25.53 -8.17
N ASP A 124 -26.93 -25.46 -8.55
CA ASP A 124 -27.82 -26.60 -8.58
C ASP A 124 -27.32 -27.65 -9.60
N GLY A 125 -27.00 -28.85 -9.13
CA GLY A 125 -26.36 -29.86 -9.96
C GLY A 125 -27.17 -30.27 -11.20
N GLU A 126 -28.49 -30.28 -11.13
CA GLU A 126 -29.37 -30.59 -12.29
C GLU A 126 -29.34 -29.42 -13.29
N ARG A 127 -29.38 -28.19 -12.79
CA ARG A 127 -29.31 -27.01 -13.66
C ARG A 127 -27.94 -26.83 -14.30
N VAL A 128 -26.87 -27.18 -13.59
CA VAL A 128 -25.51 -27.17 -14.17
C VAL A 128 -25.43 -28.15 -15.34
N LYS A 129 -25.86 -29.40 -15.16
CA LYS A 129 -25.90 -30.41 -16.24
C LYS A 129 -26.80 -29.98 -17.41
N GLN A 130 -27.94 -29.35 -17.10
CA GLN A 130 -28.83 -28.82 -18.13
C GLN A 130 -28.16 -27.73 -18.96
N VAL A 131 -27.43 -26.81 -18.33
CA VAL A 131 -26.66 -25.76 -19.02
C VAL A 131 -25.57 -26.37 -19.88
N GLU A 132 -24.79 -27.31 -19.35
CA GLU A 132 -23.76 -28.03 -20.11
C GLU A 132 -24.34 -28.70 -21.35
N GLY A 133 -25.44 -29.44 -21.19
CA GLY A 133 -26.13 -30.10 -22.33
C GLY A 133 -26.68 -29.11 -23.38
N LEU A 134 -27.17 -27.94 -22.96
CA LEU A 134 -27.66 -26.92 -23.88
C LEU A 134 -26.50 -26.23 -24.63
N LEU A 135 -25.40 -25.98 -23.95
CA LEU A 135 -24.20 -25.43 -24.58
C LEU A 135 -23.64 -26.39 -25.63
N ASP A 136 -23.52 -27.68 -25.31
CA ASP A 136 -23.06 -28.72 -26.21
C ASP A 136 -23.98 -28.84 -27.46
N GLN A 137 -25.30 -28.84 -27.27
CA GLN A 137 -26.26 -28.91 -28.35
C GLN A 137 -26.22 -27.72 -29.32
N THR A 138 -25.85 -26.54 -28.81
CA THR A 138 -25.76 -25.31 -29.59
C THR A 138 -24.34 -25.05 -30.14
N GLY A 139 -23.35 -25.91 -29.79
CA GLY A 139 -21.95 -25.70 -30.15
C GLY A 139 -21.30 -24.52 -29.42
N LEU A 140 -21.91 -24.07 -28.31
CA LEU A 140 -21.40 -22.99 -27.49
C LEU A 140 -20.64 -23.53 -26.29
N THR A 141 -19.84 -22.69 -25.67
CA THR A 141 -19.05 -23.01 -24.48
C THR A 141 -19.29 -22.00 -23.36
N VAL A 142 -18.82 -22.30 -22.17
CA VAL A 142 -18.84 -21.36 -21.05
C VAL A 142 -18.08 -20.06 -21.40
N GLU A 143 -17.09 -20.12 -22.29
CA GLU A 143 -16.35 -18.94 -22.75
C GLU A 143 -17.26 -17.95 -23.49
N HIS A 144 -18.25 -18.43 -24.26
CA HIS A 144 -19.24 -17.57 -24.89
C HIS A 144 -20.12 -16.86 -23.85
N VAL A 145 -20.47 -17.56 -22.78
CA VAL A 145 -21.21 -16.97 -21.65
C VAL A 145 -20.37 -15.87 -20.97
N ILE A 146 -19.08 -16.14 -20.76
CA ILE A 146 -18.17 -15.16 -20.18
C ILE A 146 -17.99 -13.97 -21.12
N ALA A 147 -17.86 -14.20 -22.43
CA ALA A 147 -17.74 -13.11 -23.41
C ALA A 147 -18.95 -12.19 -23.41
N GLU A 148 -20.18 -12.75 -23.37
CA GLU A 148 -21.41 -11.97 -23.23
C GLU A 148 -21.47 -11.23 -21.89
N THR A 149 -21.02 -11.85 -20.81
CA THR A 149 -20.92 -11.21 -19.49
C THR A 149 -19.96 -10.02 -19.52
N LEU A 150 -18.79 -10.19 -20.15
CA LEU A 150 -17.80 -9.13 -20.30
C LEU A 150 -18.34 -7.98 -21.15
N ALA A 151 -19.01 -8.29 -22.26
CA ALA A 151 -19.62 -7.27 -23.12
C ALA A 151 -20.69 -6.45 -22.37
N ASP A 152 -21.46 -7.09 -21.51
CA ASP A 152 -22.48 -6.42 -20.68
C ASP A 152 -21.89 -5.55 -19.57
N ARG A 153 -20.71 -5.91 -19.06
CA ARG A 153 -20.04 -5.27 -17.93
C ARG A 153 -18.76 -4.50 -18.30
N ILE A 154 -18.61 -4.21 -19.60
CA ILE A 154 -17.35 -3.62 -20.10
C ILE A 154 -17.00 -2.31 -19.40
N ASP A 155 -17.97 -1.43 -19.15
CA ASP A 155 -17.75 -0.14 -18.51
C ASP A 155 -17.30 -0.28 -17.05
N ASP A 156 -17.90 -1.22 -16.31
CA ASP A 156 -17.53 -1.51 -14.91
C ASP A 156 -16.13 -2.10 -14.85
N ILE A 157 -15.80 -3.01 -15.77
CA ILE A 157 -14.49 -3.64 -15.87
C ILE A 157 -13.42 -2.61 -16.22
N GLU A 158 -13.66 -1.74 -17.21
CA GLU A 158 -12.74 -0.66 -17.55
C GLU A 158 -12.52 0.32 -16.39
N ARG A 159 -13.58 0.60 -15.62
CA ARG A 159 -13.44 1.44 -14.42
C ARG A 159 -12.51 0.80 -13.40
N ILE A 160 -12.67 -0.50 -13.13
CA ILE A 160 -11.80 -1.25 -12.22
C ILE A 160 -10.37 -1.28 -12.77
N ASP A 161 -10.18 -1.51 -14.07
CA ASP A 161 -8.84 -1.54 -14.68
C ASP A 161 -8.14 -0.18 -14.60
N ARG A 162 -8.86 0.93 -14.77
CA ARG A 162 -8.33 2.27 -14.54
C ARG A 162 -7.92 2.51 -13.09
N MET A 163 -8.69 1.99 -12.12
CA MET A 163 -8.33 2.08 -10.70
C MET A 163 -7.08 1.25 -10.40
N ILE A 164 -6.95 0.05 -10.95
CA ILE A 164 -5.74 -0.79 -10.82
C ILE A 164 -4.53 -0.05 -11.41
N ALA A 165 -4.64 0.48 -12.62
CA ALA A 165 -3.56 1.22 -13.26
C ALA A 165 -3.14 2.46 -12.44
N SER A 166 -4.11 3.18 -11.86
CA SER A 166 -3.85 4.32 -10.98
C SER A 166 -3.10 3.90 -9.71
N ALA A 167 -3.50 2.80 -9.06
CA ALA A 167 -2.80 2.28 -7.88
C ALA A 167 -1.36 1.87 -8.23
N GLU A 168 -1.15 1.20 -9.35
CA GLU A 168 0.18 0.80 -9.83
C GLU A 168 1.07 2.00 -10.19
N GLN A 169 0.50 3.03 -10.79
CA GLN A 169 1.23 4.28 -11.09
C GLN A 169 1.65 5.01 -9.82
N ARG A 170 0.74 5.15 -8.84
CA ARG A 170 1.05 5.75 -7.53
C ARG A 170 2.13 4.96 -6.80
N ARG A 171 2.05 3.61 -6.81
CA ARG A 171 3.09 2.74 -6.27
C ARG A 171 4.45 3.00 -6.91
N GLY A 172 4.51 3.08 -8.23
CA GLY A 172 5.75 3.40 -8.95
C GLY A 172 6.29 4.79 -8.61
N ALA A 173 5.42 5.79 -8.37
CA ALA A 173 5.82 7.11 -7.92
C ALA A 173 6.45 7.08 -6.52
N MET A 174 5.86 6.35 -5.57
CA MET A 174 6.39 6.20 -4.22
C MET A 174 7.76 5.51 -4.19
N LEU A 175 7.96 4.47 -4.99
CA LEU A 175 9.26 3.81 -5.10
C LEU A 175 10.34 4.76 -5.63
N ARG A 176 10.03 5.57 -6.64
CA ARG A 176 10.96 6.60 -7.13
C ARG A 176 11.25 7.68 -6.10
N GLU A 177 10.29 8.00 -5.22
CA GLU A 177 10.50 8.97 -4.15
C GLU A 177 11.49 8.44 -3.10
N ILE A 178 11.40 7.18 -2.72
CA ILE A 178 12.37 6.52 -1.85
C ILE A 178 13.78 6.58 -2.46
N GLU A 179 13.92 6.25 -3.74
CA GLU A 179 15.22 6.31 -4.44
C GLU A 179 15.79 7.74 -4.47
N ARG A 180 14.95 8.75 -4.75
CA ARG A 180 15.35 10.15 -4.77
C ARG A 180 15.80 10.62 -3.39
N HIS A 181 15.06 10.27 -2.34
CA HIS A 181 15.39 10.60 -0.97
C HIS A 181 16.75 10.02 -0.57
N ARG A 182 17.02 8.77 -0.85
CA ARG A 182 18.31 8.10 -0.60
C ARG A 182 19.47 8.76 -1.34
N THR A 183 19.26 9.10 -2.59
CA THR A 183 20.27 9.80 -3.40
C THR A 183 20.60 11.17 -2.84
N SER A 184 19.58 11.94 -2.43
CA SER A 184 19.76 13.27 -1.83
C SER A 184 20.48 13.18 -0.50
N LEU A 185 20.12 12.25 0.36
CA LEU A 185 20.79 12.03 1.65
C LEU A 185 22.25 11.63 1.47
N ALA A 186 22.55 10.72 0.55
CA ALA A 186 23.93 10.32 0.22
C ALA A 186 24.76 11.50 -0.28
N SER A 187 24.18 12.40 -1.07
CA SER A 187 24.86 13.61 -1.56
C SER A 187 25.18 14.59 -0.43
N LEU A 188 24.23 14.81 0.48
CA LEU A 188 24.43 15.67 1.66
C LEU A 188 25.52 15.10 2.60
N LEU A 189 25.54 13.80 2.82
CA LEU A 189 26.56 13.14 3.64
C LEU A 189 27.95 13.25 3.03
N ARG A 190 28.08 13.15 1.69
CA ARG A 190 29.36 13.36 1.00
C ARG A 190 29.86 14.78 1.18
N LEU A 191 29.00 15.79 0.94
CA LEU A 191 29.36 17.19 1.12
C LEU A 191 29.82 17.47 2.55
N ALA A 192 29.09 16.99 3.55
CA ALA A 192 29.47 17.15 4.95
C ALA A 192 30.80 16.45 5.28
N SER A 193 31.04 15.26 4.72
CA SER A 193 32.31 14.53 4.89
C SER A 193 33.48 15.26 4.28
N ASP A 194 33.31 15.82 3.07
CA ASP A 194 34.36 16.57 2.37
C ASP A 194 34.71 17.87 3.12
N GLU A 195 33.70 18.55 3.69
CA GLU A 195 33.89 19.74 4.51
C GLU A 195 34.71 19.45 5.79
N VAL A 196 34.42 18.36 6.49
CA VAL A 196 35.19 17.92 7.66
C VAL A 196 36.63 17.59 7.29
N VAL A 197 36.86 16.87 6.20
CA VAL A 197 38.20 16.54 5.72
C VAL A 197 38.99 17.81 5.36
N GLN A 198 38.38 18.77 4.70
CA GLN A 198 39.06 20.04 4.38
C GLN A 198 39.42 20.85 5.64
N ALA A 199 38.52 20.92 6.63
CA ALA A 199 38.79 21.63 7.88
C ALA A 199 39.98 21.02 8.65
N GLU A 200 40.11 19.67 8.69
CA GLU A 200 41.25 19.01 9.32
C GLU A 200 42.57 19.31 8.60
N PHE A 201 42.59 19.47 7.27
CA PHE A 201 43.79 19.83 6.52
C PHE A 201 44.20 21.31 6.67
N GLU A 202 43.26 22.23 6.87
CA GLU A 202 43.55 23.63 7.15
C GLU A 202 44.18 23.86 8.52
N ASP A 203 43.74 23.15 9.54
CA ASP A 203 44.30 23.24 10.90
C ASP A 203 45.73 22.65 11.03
N VAL A 204 46.17 21.80 10.09
CA VAL A 204 47.50 21.20 10.11
C VAL A 204 48.55 22.01 9.26
N ALA A 205 48.13 23.06 8.58
CA ALA A 205 49.09 23.89 7.83
C ALA A 205 50.05 24.59 8.79
N PRO A 206 51.39 24.33 8.78
CA PRO A 206 52.30 24.90 9.72
C PRO A 206 52.39 26.41 9.47
N SER A 207 52.16 27.18 10.55
CA SER A 207 52.50 28.60 10.59
C SER A 207 53.98 28.73 10.24
N ARG A 208 54.30 29.18 9.04
CA ARG A 208 55.67 29.59 8.69
C ARG A 208 56.00 30.81 9.52
N ALA A 209 56.72 30.57 10.60
CA ALA A 209 57.42 31.61 11.34
C ALA A 209 58.37 32.33 10.40
N GLN A 210 58.25 33.64 10.35
CA GLN A 210 59.25 34.57 9.82
C GLN A 210 60.44 34.69 10.79
#